data_9cd453e9700daf048dd10fe583abb2e8
#
_entry.id   9cd453e9700daf048dd10fe583abb2e8
#
_cell.length_a   1.000
_cell.length_b   1.000
_cell.length_c   1.000
_cell.angle_alpha   90.00
_cell.angle_beta   90.00
_cell.angle_gamma   90.00
#
_symmetry.space_group_name_H-M   'P 1'
#
loop_
_entity.id
_entity.type
_entity.pdbx_description
1 polymer ?
#
loop_
_entity_poly.entity_id
_entity_poly.type
_entity_poly.pdbx_seq_one_letter_code
_entity_poly.pdbx_strand_id
1 'polypeptide(L)'
;LTSMERRALPAFFLPGGDFLVDPSVQELAARIGLNPTAQSDLYDVVIIGAGPAGLAAAVYGGSEGLKTLLIEKRAPGGQAGTSSRIENYLGFPKGLSGSELARRALTQAERFGIEFLSPQEVTDIRVDGHYKQLVLSDGSTVNSRAVIITTGVDYRRLPASGADNFTGAGVYYGAAMTEAHACRDRQGSVVGGGNSPGQGAVYGARFARQS
;
A
#
# COMPACT_ATOMS: atom_id res chain seq x y z
N LEU A 1 -4.36 33.41 -9.32
CA LEU A 1 -5.60 32.66 -9.01
C LEU A 1 -6.88 33.51 -9.18
N THR A 2 -6.92 34.41 -10.13
CA THR A 2 -7.93 35.48 -10.17
C THR A 2 -9.10 35.23 -11.12
N SER A 3 -9.34 34.02 -11.61
CA SER A 3 -10.56 33.74 -12.41
C SER A 3 -10.98 32.27 -12.47
N MET A 4 -10.46 31.39 -11.64
CA MET A 4 -10.99 30.04 -11.54
C MET A 4 -12.23 30.07 -10.67
N GLU A 5 -13.38 29.78 -11.25
CA GLU A 5 -14.60 29.56 -10.50
C GLU A 5 -14.36 28.50 -9.42
N ARG A 6 -14.85 28.74 -8.20
CA ARG A 6 -14.72 27.82 -7.04
C ARG A 6 -15.27 26.40 -7.28
N ARG A 7 -15.84 26.13 -8.45
CA ARG A 7 -16.38 24.82 -8.88
C ARG A 7 -15.37 23.94 -9.64
N ALA A 8 -14.15 24.42 -9.87
CA ALA A 8 -13.12 23.73 -10.64
C ALA A 8 -12.01 23.14 -9.73
N LEU A 9 -12.35 22.54 -8.62
CA LEU A 9 -11.44 21.84 -7.71
C LEU A 9 -11.86 20.36 -7.56
N PRO A 10 -10.89 19.43 -7.44
CA PRO A 10 -9.45 19.65 -7.32
C PRO A 10 -8.76 20.02 -8.63
N ALA A 11 -7.75 20.89 -8.56
CA ALA A 11 -6.88 21.23 -9.69
C ALA A 11 -5.44 20.80 -9.38
N PHE A 12 -4.79 20.11 -10.33
CA PHE A 12 -3.43 19.61 -10.22
C PHE A 12 -2.53 20.37 -11.18
N PHE A 13 -1.48 21.01 -10.66
CA PHE A 13 -0.46 21.66 -11.45
C PHE A 13 0.69 20.67 -11.72
N LEU A 14 1.02 20.50 -12.98
CA LEU A 14 2.02 19.56 -13.43
C LEU A 14 3.38 20.24 -13.66
N PRO A 15 4.50 19.51 -13.55
CA PRO A 15 5.79 20.01 -14.00
C PRO A 15 5.70 20.39 -15.50
N GLY A 16 6.09 21.62 -15.85
CA GLY A 16 5.97 22.13 -17.23
C GLY A 16 4.89 23.18 -17.43
N GLY A 17 4.07 23.48 -16.41
CA GLY A 17 3.10 24.56 -16.43
C GLY A 17 1.68 24.17 -16.86
N ASP A 18 1.47 22.92 -17.26
CA ASP A 18 0.14 22.36 -17.52
C ASP A 18 -0.63 22.18 -16.22
N PHE A 19 -1.96 22.16 -16.32
CA PHE A 19 -2.82 21.83 -15.19
C PHE A 19 -4.00 20.95 -15.63
N LEU A 20 -4.49 20.15 -14.69
CA LEU A 20 -5.68 19.32 -14.84
C LEU A 20 -6.72 19.74 -13.80
N VAL A 21 -7.98 19.80 -14.22
CA VAL A 21 -9.10 20.13 -13.35
C VAL A 21 -9.97 18.90 -13.21
N ASP A 22 -10.19 18.47 -11.97
CA ASP A 22 -10.97 17.28 -11.63
C ASP A 22 -10.64 16.04 -12.50
N PRO A 23 -9.34 15.71 -12.70
CA PRO A 23 -8.98 14.56 -13.51
C PRO A 23 -9.35 13.27 -12.81
N SER A 24 -9.69 12.26 -13.60
CA SER A 24 -9.70 10.89 -13.10
C SER A 24 -8.31 10.48 -12.62
N VAL A 25 -8.25 9.49 -11.73
CA VAL A 25 -6.96 8.98 -11.21
C VAL A 25 -6.10 8.44 -12.36
N GLN A 26 -6.72 7.81 -13.36
CA GLN A 26 -6.04 7.29 -14.55
C GLN A 26 -5.46 8.41 -15.43
N GLU A 27 -6.21 9.48 -15.66
CA GLU A 27 -5.71 10.64 -16.41
C GLU A 27 -4.54 11.29 -15.71
N LEU A 28 -4.65 11.49 -14.38
CA LEU A 28 -3.55 12.05 -13.60
C LEU A 28 -2.32 11.12 -13.65
N ALA A 29 -2.51 9.82 -13.47
CA ALA A 29 -1.45 8.82 -13.52
C ALA A 29 -0.71 8.86 -14.86
N ALA A 30 -1.43 8.84 -15.97
CA ALA A 30 -0.85 8.91 -17.30
C ALA A 30 -0.02 10.19 -17.50
N ARG A 31 -0.49 11.32 -16.99
CA ARG A 31 0.20 12.63 -17.14
C ARG A 31 1.46 12.76 -16.29
N ILE A 32 1.55 12.05 -15.17
CA ILE A 32 2.75 12.01 -14.32
C ILE A 32 3.67 10.82 -14.62
N GLY A 33 3.41 10.09 -15.71
CA GLY A 33 4.27 9.01 -16.18
C GLY A 33 4.08 7.67 -15.45
N LEU A 34 2.99 7.50 -14.70
CA LEU A 34 2.60 6.18 -14.20
C LEU A 34 1.95 5.37 -15.33
N ASN A 35 2.17 4.06 -15.31
CA ASN A 35 1.61 3.16 -16.30
C ASN A 35 0.33 2.48 -15.74
N PRO A 36 -0.86 2.92 -16.18
CA PRO A 36 -2.12 2.31 -15.73
C PRO A 36 -2.56 1.11 -16.58
N THR A 37 -1.83 0.78 -17.65
CA THR A 37 -2.23 -0.25 -18.62
C THR A 37 -1.13 -1.31 -18.75
N ALA A 38 -1.51 -2.59 -18.65
CA ALA A 38 -0.60 -3.71 -18.83
C ALA A 38 -0.06 -3.76 -20.26
N GLN A 39 1.25 -3.98 -20.41
CA GLN A 39 1.94 -4.03 -21.71
C GLN A 39 1.84 -5.40 -22.38
N SER A 40 1.35 -6.40 -21.66
CA SER A 40 1.26 -7.76 -22.17
C SER A 40 0.01 -8.46 -21.68
N ASP A 41 -0.49 -9.38 -22.52
CA ASP A 41 -1.69 -10.19 -22.22
C ASP A 41 -1.38 -11.38 -21.31
N LEU A 42 -0.10 -11.80 -21.20
CA LEU A 42 0.30 -12.97 -20.42
C LEU A 42 1.61 -12.74 -19.67
N TYR A 43 1.59 -13.08 -18.39
CA TYR A 43 2.73 -13.04 -17.46
C TYR A 43 3.02 -14.41 -16.87
N ASP A 44 4.27 -14.67 -16.49
CA ASP A 44 4.63 -15.86 -15.73
C ASP A 44 4.09 -15.74 -14.30
N VAL A 45 4.22 -14.54 -13.72
CA VAL A 45 3.76 -14.21 -12.37
C VAL A 45 3.09 -12.84 -12.35
N VAL A 46 1.89 -12.78 -11.78
CA VAL A 46 1.25 -11.53 -11.38
C VAL A 46 1.23 -11.45 -9.85
N ILE A 47 1.69 -10.33 -9.32
CA ILE A 47 1.74 -10.03 -7.89
C ILE A 47 0.73 -8.94 -7.59
N ILE A 48 -0.18 -9.17 -6.65
CA ILE A 48 -1.24 -8.23 -6.28
C ILE A 48 -0.89 -7.58 -4.95
N GLY A 49 -0.62 -6.28 -4.98
CA GLY A 49 -0.23 -5.46 -3.83
C GLY A 49 1.27 -5.22 -3.76
N ALA A 50 1.66 -3.94 -3.77
CA ALA A 50 3.05 -3.48 -3.70
C ALA A 50 3.48 -3.07 -2.28
N GLY A 51 3.01 -3.79 -1.26
CA GLY A 51 3.57 -3.75 0.08
C GLY A 51 4.93 -4.46 0.16
N PRO A 52 5.58 -4.53 1.32
CA PRO A 52 6.91 -5.16 1.46
C PRO A 52 6.98 -6.58 0.92
N ALA A 53 5.92 -7.38 1.12
CA ALA A 53 5.87 -8.76 0.63
C ALA A 53 5.80 -8.82 -0.91
N GLY A 54 4.96 -7.99 -1.53
CA GLY A 54 4.83 -7.94 -2.98
C GLY A 54 6.07 -7.39 -3.67
N LEU A 55 6.67 -6.35 -3.10
CA LEU A 55 7.93 -5.79 -3.60
C LEU A 55 9.07 -6.82 -3.51
N ALA A 56 9.16 -7.58 -2.41
CA ALA A 56 10.14 -8.65 -2.30
C ALA A 56 9.89 -9.75 -3.36
N ALA A 57 8.64 -10.19 -3.53
CA ALA A 57 8.28 -11.16 -4.55
C ALA A 57 8.61 -10.66 -5.98
N ALA A 58 8.38 -9.37 -6.26
CA ALA A 58 8.69 -8.75 -7.54
C ALA A 58 10.21 -8.74 -7.82
N VAL A 59 11.03 -8.40 -6.82
CA VAL A 59 12.48 -8.48 -6.94
C VAL A 59 12.94 -9.88 -7.30
N TYR A 60 12.42 -10.90 -6.60
CA TYR A 60 12.79 -12.29 -6.90
C TYR A 60 12.25 -12.74 -8.25
N GLY A 61 10.98 -12.46 -8.58
CA GLY A 61 10.43 -12.82 -9.88
C GLY A 61 11.22 -12.24 -11.04
N GLY A 62 11.57 -10.96 -10.97
CA GLY A 62 12.40 -10.32 -11.99
C GLY A 62 13.83 -10.86 -12.03
N SER A 63 14.46 -11.10 -10.89
CA SER A 63 15.83 -11.63 -10.83
C SER A 63 15.97 -13.04 -11.39
N GLU A 64 14.90 -13.86 -11.30
CA GLU A 64 14.83 -15.19 -11.92
C GLU A 64 14.45 -15.14 -13.42
N GLY A 65 14.28 -13.95 -13.98
CA GLY A 65 13.95 -13.76 -15.40
C GLY A 65 12.50 -14.08 -15.75
N LEU A 66 11.62 -14.15 -14.76
CA LEU A 66 10.19 -14.34 -14.99
C LEU A 66 9.57 -13.05 -15.50
N LYS A 67 8.67 -13.15 -16.48
CA LYS A 67 7.84 -12.03 -16.89
C LYS A 67 6.84 -11.70 -15.79
N THR A 68 7.21 -10.72 -14.98
CA THR A 68 6.53 -10.39 -13.72
C THR A 68 5.78 -9.08 -13.83
N LEU A 69 4.50 -9.08 -13.43
CA LEU A 69 3.68 -7.89 -13.27
C LEU A 69 3.36 -7.68 -11.80
N LEU A 70 3.64 -6.48 -11.29
CA LEU A 70 3.26 -6.03 -9.96
C LEU A 70 2.12 -5.02 -10.07
N ILE A 71 0.97 -5.31 -9.45
CA ILE A 71 -0.23 -4.46 -9.50
C ILE A 71 -0.46 -3.83 -8.13
N GLU A 72 -0.65 -2.50 -8.09
CA GLU A 72 -0.92 -1.76 -6.87
C GLU A 72 -2.06 -0.75 -7.08
N LYS A 73 -3.04 -0.78 -6.18
CA LYS A 73 -4.23 0.08 -6.27
C LYS A 73 -4.02 1.51 -5.80
N ARG A 74 -3.00 1.79 -5.01
CA ARG A 74 -2.73 3.12 -4.43
C ARG A 74 -1.29 3.54 -4.69
N ALA A 75 -0.42 3.27 -3.73
CA ALA A 75 0.98 3.64 -3.78
C ALA A 75 1.85 2.49 -3.24
N PRO A 76 3.06 2.30 -3.79
CA PRO A 76 3.97 1.26 -3.30
C PRO A 76 4.36 1.49 -1.84
N GLY A 77 4.58 0.38 -1.13
CA GLY A 77 4.95 0.36 0.28
C GLY A 77 3.85 -0.12 1.22
N GLY A 78 2.58 -0.09 0.78
CA GLY A 78 1.45 -0.51 1.60
C GLY A 78 1.43 0.21 2.96
N GLN A 79 0.99 -0.44 4.02
CA GLN A 79 0.97 0.15 5.36
C GLN A 79 2.38 0.46 5.88
N ALA A 80 3.38 -0.34 5.55
CA ALA A 80 4.76 -0.08 5.95
C ALA A 80 5.28 1.23 5.34
N GLY A 81 4.84 1.60 4.14
CA GLY A 81 5.21 2.83 3.46
C GLY A 81 4.90 4.11 4.24
N THR A 82 3.92 4.08 5.13
CA THR A 82 3.52 5.22 5.98
C THR A 82 4.30 5.31 7.30
N SER A 83 5.11 4.30 7.62
CA SER A 83 5.91 4.28 8.85
C SER A 83 7.03 5.31 8.79
N SER A 84 7.13 6.14 9.82
CA SER A 84 8.21 7.13 9.93
C SER A 84 9.58 6.46 10.08
N ARG A 85 9.62 5.29 10.72
CA ARG A 85 10.85 4.51 10.95
C ARG A 85 10.56 3.02 11.02
N ILE A 86 11.34 2.23 10.27
CA ILE A 86 11.35 0.77 10.26
C ILE A 86 12.76 0.33 10.69
N GLU A 87 12.87 -0.39 11.80
CA GLU A 87 14.16 -0.81 12.38
C GLU A 87 14.40 -2.31 12.31
N ASN A 88 13.37 -3.08 12.02
CA ASN A 88 13.39 -4.54 12.00
C ASN A 88 13.38 -5.14 10.59
N TYR A 89 13.64 -4.35 9.54
CA TYR A 89 13.74 -4.89 8.19
C TYR A 89 15.19 -5.30 7.89
N LEU A 90 15.34 -6.55 7.47
CA LEU A 90 16.66 -7.14 7.21
C LEU A 90 17.45 -6.32 6.18
N GLY A 91 18.76 -6.09 6.45
CA GLY A 91 19.66 -5.33 5.58
C GLY A 91 19.76 -3.84 5.93
N PHE A 92 18.96 -3.33 6.87
CA PHE A 92 18.98 -1.92 7.28
C PHE A 92 19.25 -1.75 8.78
N PRO A 93 20.49 -1.96 9.25
CA PRO A 93 20.81 -2.00 10.67
C PRO A 93 20.60 -0.65 11.39
N LYS A 94 20.54 0.46 10.64
CA LYS A 94 20.25 1.80 11.20
C LYS A 94 18.77 2.18 11.08
N GLY A 95 17.94 1.29 10.53
CA GLY A 95 16.57 1.60 10.14
C GLY A 95 16.47 2.59 8.98
N LEU A 96 15.26 2.77 8.48
CA LEU A 96 14.92 3.74 7.44
C LEU A 96 13.43 4.05 7.51
N SER A 97 12.96 5.07 6.77
CA SER A 97 11.53 5.33 6.64
C SER A 97 10.85 4.28 5.75
N GLY A 98 9.55 4.07 5.95
CA GLY A 98 8.76 3.16 5.10
C GLY A 98 8.73 3.59 3.64
N SER A 99 8.64 4.89 3.39
CA SER A 99 8.67 5.44 2.03
C SER A 99 10.01 5.18 1.33
N GLU A 100 11.12 5.34 2.04
CA GLU A 100 12.45 5.05 1.49
C GLU A 100 12.64 3.55 1.23
N LEU A 101 12.15 2.68 2.11
CA LEU A 101 12.16 1.23 1.89
C LEU A 101 11.38 0.87 0.62
N ALA A 102 10.16 1.39 0.47
CA ALA A 102 9.31 1.13 -0.68
C ALA A 102 9.96 1.62 -1.99
N ARG A 103 10.50 2.84 -1.99
CA ARG A 103 11.19 3.41 -3.13
C ARG A 103 12.37 2.55 -3.57
N ARG A 104 13.24 2.14 -2.64
CA ARG A 104 14.40 1.29 -2.94
C ARG A 104 13.99 -0.06 -3.50
N ALA A 105 12.99 -0.70 -2.89
CA ALA A 105 12.52 -2.00 -3.32
C ALA A 105 11.88 -1.95 -4.72
N LEU A 106 11.06 -0.93 -5.00
CA LEU A 106 10.48 -0.74 -6.34
C LEU A 106 11.57 -0.50 -7.39
N THR A 107 12.50 0.44 -7.15
CA THR A 107 13.62 0.70 -8.05
C THR A 107 14.46 -0.56 -8.30
N GLN A 108 14.64 -1.41 -7.28
CA GLN A 108 15.36 -2.68 -7.43
C GLN A 108 14.57 -3.66 -8.31
N ALA A 109 13.26 -3.78 -8.12
CA ALA A 109 12.41 -4.65 -8.92
C ALA A 109 12.37 -4.21 -10.40
N GLU A 110 12.18 -2.91 -10.65
CA GLU A 110 12.19 -2.32 -11.99
C GLU A 110 13.52 -2.55 -12.72
N ARG A 111 14.65 -2.51 -12.00
CA ARG A 111 15.97 -2.82 -12.57
C ARG A 111 16.07 -4.24 -13.09
N PHE A 112 15.29 -5.18 -12.57
CA PHE A 112 15.17 -6.55 -13.07
C PHE A 112 14.11 -6.70 -14.17
N GLY A 113 13.54 -5.58 -14.66
CA GLY A 113 12.62 -5.58 -15.79
C GLY A 113 11.22 -6.03 -15.46
N ILE A 114 10.79 -5.98 -14.19
CA ILE A 114 9.39 -6.20 -13.86
C ILE A 114 8.54 -5.04 -14.39
N GLU A 115 7.30 -5.33 -14.73
CA GLU A 115 6.33 -4.31 -15.03
C GLU A 115 5.57 -3.91 -13.76
N PHE A 116 5.43 -2.61 -13.53
CA PHE A 116 4.68 -2.06 -12.41
C PHE A 116 3.44 -1.33 -12.91
N LEU A 117 2.27 -1.79 -12.49
CA LEU A 117 0.97 -1.27 -12.88
C LEU A 117 0.33 -0.57 -11.67
N SER A 118 0.22 0.74 -11.74
CA SER A 118 -0.37 1.57 -10.69
C SER A 118 -0.84 2.90 -11.27
N PRO A 119 -1.96 3.44 -10.82
CA PRO A 119 -2.91 2.89 -9.86
C PRO A 119 -3.89 1.93 -10.54
N GLN A 120 -3.93 0.68 -10.13
CA GLN A 120 -4.85 -0.30 -10.69
C GLN A 120 -5.24 -1.34 -9.63
N GLU A 121 -6.51 -1.72 -9.59
CA GLU A 121 -7.03 -2.71 -8.63
C GLU A 121 -7.45 -3.99 -9.35
N VAL A 122 -7.11 -5.13 -8.78
CA VAL A 122 -7.66 -6.42 -9.21
C VAL A 122 -8.98 -6.64 -8.50
N THR A 123 -10.06 -6.74 -9.27
CA THR A 123 -11.44 -6.87 -8.75
C THR A 123 -11.93 -8.31 -8.73
N ASP A 124 -11.37 -9.16 -9.61
CA ASP A 124 -11.74 -10.57 -9.70
C ASP A 124 -10.57 -11.40 -10.23
N ILE A 125 -10.55 -12.68 -9.85
CA ILE A 125 -9.60 -13.68 -10.33
C ILE A 125 -10.38 -14.92 -10.78
N ARG A 126 -10.26 -15.27 -12.06
CA ARG A 126 -10.89 -16.44 -12.65
C ARG A 126 -9.82 -17.47 -12.98
N VAL A 127 -10.08 -18.71 -12.64
CA VAL A 127 -9.20 -19.83 -12.98
C VAL A 127 -9.72 -20.48 -14.26
N ASP A 128 -8.90 -20.45 -15.32
CA ASP A 128 -9.19 -21.07 -16.59
C ASP A 128 -8.06 -22.07 -16.94
N GLY A 129 -8.30 -23.33 -16.64
CA GLY A 129 -7.33 -24.39 -16.82
C GLY A 129 -6.02 -24.09 -16.08
N HIS A 130 -4.94 -23.92 -16.82
CA HIS A 130 -3.62 -23.62 -16.25
C HIS A 130 -3.35 -22.13 -16.01
N TYR A 131 -4.25 -21.27 -16.48
CA TYR A 131 -4.10 -19.82 -16.37
C TYR A 131 -5.05 -19.23 -15.34
N LYS A 132 -4.68 -18.07 -14.86
CA LYS A 132 -5.48 -17.20 -13.99
C LYS A 132 -5.70 -15.91 -14.74
N GLN A 133 -6.95 -15.59 -15.01
CA GLN A 133 -7.35 -14.31 -15.57
C GLN A 133 -7.69 -13.36 -14.44
N LEU A 134 -6.99 -12.24 -14.40
CA LEU A 134 -7.24 -11.16 -13.43
C LEU A 134 -8.05 -10.09 -14.14
N VAL A 135 -9.15 -9.67 -13.52
CA VAL A 135 -9.99 -8.57 -13.98
C VAL A 135 -9.57 -7.32 -13.22
N LEU A 136 -9.30 -6.25 -13.95
CA LEU A 136 -8.86 -4.98 -13.39
C LEU A 136 -10.04 -4.02 -13.22
N SER A 137 -9.84 -2.98 -12.41
CA SER A 137 -10.90 -2.00 -12.07
C SER A 137 -11.39 -1.18 -13.26
N ASP A 138 -10.60 -1.06 -14.32
CA ASP A 138 -10.98 -0.44 -15.60
C ASP A 138 -11.70 -1.38 -16.57
N GLY A 139 -11.92 -2.63 -16.16
CA GLY A 139 -12.55 -3.68 -16.96
C GLY A 139 -11.59 -4.43 -17.87
N SER A 140 -10.33 -4.04 -17.96
CA SER A 140 -9.32 -4.80 -18.70
C SER A 140 -8.96 -6.10 -17.99
N THR A 141 -8.31 -7.02 -18.70
CA THR A 141 -7.91 -8.30 -18.13
C THR A 141 -6.46 -8.61 -18.45
N VAL A 142 -5.78 -9.29 -17.52
CA VAL A 142 -4.46 -9.86 -17.74
C VAL A 142 -4.45 -11.33 -17.35
N ASN A 143 -3.67 -12.14 -18.06
CA ASN A 143 -3.53 -13.56 -17.78
C ASN A 143 -2.20 -13.85 -17.10
N SER A 144 -2.19 -14.85 -16.23
CA SER A 144 -0.99 -15.27 -15.51
C SER A 144 -0.92 -16.78 -15.36
N ARG A 145 0.28 -17.33 -15.34
CA ARG A 145 0.53 -18.73 -14.96
C ARG A 145 0.44 -18.91 -13.45
N ALA A 146 0.96 -17.95 -12.69
CA ALA A 146 0.92 -17.95 -11.24
C ALA A 146 0.51 -16.57 -10.70
N VAL A 147 -0.21 -16.56 -9.60
CA VAL A 147 -0.62 -15.33 -8.90
C VAL A 147 -0.13 -15.38 -7.46
N ILE A 148 0.51 -14.30 -7.01
CA ILE A 148 0.90 -14.11 -5.62
C ILE A 148 0.03 -12.98 -5.04
N ILE A 149 -0.74 -13.29 -4.00
CA ILE A 149 -1.63 -12.33 -3.35
C ILE A 149 -0.93 -11.77 -2.11
N THR A 150 -0.59 -10.48 -2.16
CA THR A 150 0.10 -9.73 -1.10
C THR A 150 -0.64 -8.45 -0.74
N THR A 151 -1.97 -8.51 -0.76
CA THR A 151 -2.85 -7.35 -0.54
C THR A 151 -2.80 -6.79 0.87
N GLY A 152 -2.10 -7.47 1.78
CA GLY A 152 -1.92 -7.04 3.16
C GLY A 152 -3.20 -7.18 3.98
N VAL A 153 -3.37 -6.26 4.92
CA VAL A 153 -4.52 -6.20 5.82
C VAL A 153 -5.11 -4.81 5.85
N ASP A 154 -6.43 -4.73 5.92
CA ASP A 154 -7.16 -3.52 6.27
C ASP A 154 -7.75 -3.69 7.67
N TYR A 155 -7.49 -2.72 8.54
CA TYR A 155 -8.08 -2.72 9.88
C TYR A 155 -9.51 -2.21 9.83
N ARG A 156 -10.40 -2.94 10.51
CA ARG A 156 -11.76 -2.45 10.73
C ARG A 156 -11.71 -1.21 11.60
N ARG A 157 -12.21 -0.10 11.07
CA ARG A 157 -12.21 1.17 11.79
C ARG A 157 -13.17 1.14 12.98
N LEU A 158 -12.81 1.86 14.05
CA LEU A 158 -13.66 2.04 15.21
C LEU A 158 -14.86 2.92 14.81
N PRO A 159 -16.11 2.42 14.91
CA PRO A 159 -17.30 3.16 14.52
C PRO A 159 -17.73 4.15 15.62
N ALA A 160 -16.81 5.00 16.08
CA ALA A 160 -17.07 6.04 17.06
C ALA A 160 -16.90 7.42 16.42
N SER A 161 -17.86 8.30 16.67
CA SER A 161 -17.81 9.67 16.14
C SER A 161 -16.52 10.36 16.57
N GLY A 162 -15.79 10.93 15.61
CA GLY A 162 -14.54 11.64 15.84
C GLY A 162 -13.30 10.76 16.01
N ALA A 163 -13.42 9.42 16.02
CA ALA A 163 -12.26 8.52 16.17
C ALA A 163 -11.20 8.74 15.08
N ASP A 164 -11.63 9.02 13.87
CA ASP A 164 -10.72 9.23 12.74
C ASP A 164 -9.80 10.46 12.92
N ASN A 165 -10.27 11.49 13.64
CA ASN A 165 -9.48 12.70 13.94
C ASN A 165 -8.30 12.42 14.89
N PHE A 166 -8.33 11.31 15.60
CA PHE A 166 -7.32 10.91 16.57
C PHE A 166 -6.48 9.72 16.08
N THR A 167 -6.63 9.30 14.83
CA THR A 167 -5.82 8.21 14.27
C THR A 167 -4.34 8.61 14.28
N GLY A 168 -3.50 7.81 14.96
CA GLY A 168 -2.08 8.10 15.20
C GLY A 168 -1.79 9.09 16.33
N ALA A 169 -2.83 9.71 16.94
CA ALA A 169 -2.71 10.69 18.01
C ALA A 169 -3.59 10.34 19.24
N GLY A 170 -3.91 9.06 19.43
CA GLY A 170 -4.74 8.55 20.52
C GLY A 170 -5.56 7.34 20.14
N VAL A 171 -5.91 7.18 18.86
CA VAL A 171 -6.54 5.97 18.30
C VAL A 171 -5.54 5.24 17.43
N TYR A 172 -5.24 3.99 17.78
CA TYR A 172 -4.27 3.15 17.10
C TYR A 172 -4.92 1.83 16.70
N TYR A 173 -4.61 1.35 15.47
CA TYR A 173 -5.11 0.08 14.94
C TYR A 173 -4.02 -1.00 14.97
N GLY A 174 -3.35 -1.11 16.10
CA GLY A 174 -2.29 -2.08 16.35
C GLY A 174 -1.75 -1.88 17.76
N ALA A 175 -0.92 -2.80 18.20
CA ALA A 175 -0.25 -2.74 19.50
C ALA A 175 1.24 -3.06 19.32
N ALA A 176 1.91 -2.30 18.45
CA ALA A 176 3.35 -2.38 18.29
C ALA A 176 4.07 -1.50 19.33
N MET A 177 5.39 -1.56 19.33
CA MET A 177 6.22 -0.86 20.31
C MET A 177 6.04 0.67 20.24
N THR A 178 5.83 1.21 19.06
CA THR A 178 5.63 2.66 18.84
C THR A 178 4.35 3.15 19.50
N GLU A 179 3.25 2.42 19.31
CA GLU A 179 1.94 2.74 19.89
C GLU A 179 1.97 2.57 21.42
N ALA A 180 2.62 1.51 21.89
CA ALA A 180 2.79 1.27 23.34
C ALA A 180 3.58 2.40 24.02
N HIS A 181 4.63 2.91 23.37
CA HIS A 181 5.38 4.06 23.88
C HIS A 181 4.56 5.35 23.88
N ALA A 182 3.71 5.57 22.89
CA ALA A 182 2.81 6.73 22.85
C ALA A 182 1.77 6.71 23.98
N CYS A 183 1.44 5.53 24.50
CA CYS A 183 0.51 5.31 25.61
C CYS A 183 1.21 5.23 26.99
N ARG A 184 2.54 5.45 27.07
CA ARG A 184 3.28 5.37 28.35
C ARG A 184 2.70 6.33 29.38
N ASP A 185 2.50 5.81 30.60
CA ASP A 185 1.99 6.54 31.77
C ASP A 185 0.58 7.16 31.57
N ARG A 186 -0.16 6.68 30.55
CA ARG A 186 -1.53 7.10 30.25
C ARG A 186 -2.50 5.93 30.41
N GLN A 187 -3.77 6.25 30.62
CA GLN A 187 -4.83 5.26 30.55
C GLN A 187 -5.08 4.92 29.08
N GLY A 188 -5.20 3.63 28.76
CA GLY A 188 -5.51 3.14 27.43
C GLY A 188 -6.66 2.14 27.50
N SER A 189 -7.55 2.21 26.51
CA SER A 189 -8.62 1.22 26.33
C SER A 189 -8.36 0.39 25.10
N VAL A 190 -8.53 -0.92 25.19
CA VAL A 190 -8.40 -1.84 24.06
C VAL A 190 -9.79 -2.27 23.62
N VAL A 191 -10.12 -2.05 22.36
CA VAL A 191 -11.41 -2.38 21.78
C VAL A 191 -11.27 -3.62 20.88
N GLY A 192 -12.06 -4.67 21.19
CA GLY A 192 -12.12 -5.90 20.42
C GLY A 192 -12.18 -7.14 21.29
N GLY A 193 -12.65 -8.25 20.72
CA GLY A 193 -12.89 -9.51 21.44
C GLY A 193 -12.11 -10.72 20.89
N GLY A 194 -11.18 -10.53 19.97
CA GLY A 194 -10.35 -11.61 19.40
C GLY A 194 -8.99 -11.76 20.11
N ASN A 195 -8.12 -12.58 19.53
CA ASN A 195 -6.78 -12.84 20.08
C ASN A 195 -5.89 -11.58 20.05
N SER A 196 -5.91 -10.82 18.96
CA SER A 196 -5.05 -9.62 18.80
C SER A 196 -5.33 -8.53 19.83
N PRO A 197 -6.60 -8.15 20.13
CA PRO A 197 -6.90 -7.23 21.23
C PRO A 197 -6.44 -7.74 22.59
N GLY A 198 -6.60 -9.04 22.88
CA GLY A 198 -6.11 -9.64 24.12
C GLY A 198 -4.59 -9.54 24.27
N GLN A 199 -3.85 -9.87 23.20
CA GLN A 199 -2.40 -9.73 23.18
C GLN A 199 -1.97 -8.27 23.31
N GLY A 200 -2.67 -7.35 22.60
CA GLY A 200 -2.45 -5.92 22.68
C GLY A 200 -2.66 -5.36 24.07
N ALA A 201 -3.70 -5.82 24.80
CA ALA A 201 -3.95 -5.42 26.16
C ALA A 201 -2.84 -5.87 27.11
N VAL A 202 -2.41 -7.15 27.03
CA VAL A 202 -1.30 -7.68 27.84
C VAL A 202 0.01 -6.95 27.55
N TYR A 203 0.27 -6.65 26.29
CA TYR A 203 1.48 -5.91 25.90
C TYR A 203 1.42 -4.45 26.36
N GLY A 204 0.29 -3.77 26.11
CA GLY A 204 0.08 -2.36 26.48
C GLY A 204 0.11 -2.13 28.00
N ALA A 205 -0.35 -3.08 28.80
CA ALA A 205 -0.31 -3.02 30.25
C ALA A 205 1.10 -2.84 30.87
N ARG A 206 2.15 -3.16 30.11
CA ARG A 206 3.55 -2.93 30.53
C ARG A 206 3.96 -1.47 30.48
N PHE A 207 3.25 -0.65 29.74
CA PHE A 207 3.58 0.76 29.47
C PHE A 207 2.52 1.70 30.03
N ALA A 208 1.26 1.26 30.08
CA ALA A 208 0.15 2.06 30.55
C ALA A 208 0.26 2.31 32.05
N ARG A 209 -0.34 3.41 32.50
CA ARG A 209 -0.49 3.72 33.92
C ARG A 209 -1.42 2.68 34.55
N GLN A 210 -0.96 2.00 35.57
CA GLN A 210 -1.82 1.16 36.40
C GLN A 210 -2.82 2.05 37.12
N SER A 211 -4.10 1.80 36.90
CA SER A 211 -5.20 2.37 37.70
C SER A 211 -5.65 1.37 38.73
#